data_7e94d3a315f80728b0376117a6638678
#
_entry.id   7e94d3a315f80728b0376117a6638678
#
_cell.length_a   1.000
_cell.length_b   1.000
_cell.length_c   1.000
_cell.angle_alpha   90.00
_cell.angle_beta   90.00
_cell.angle_gamma   90.00
#
_symmetry.space_group_name_H-M   'P 1'
#
loop_
_entity.id
_entity.type
_entity.pdbx_description
1 polymer ?
#
loop_
_entity_poly.entity_id
_entity_poly.type
_entity_poly.pdbx_seq_one_letter_code
_entity_poly.pdbx_strand_id
1 'polypeptide(L)'
;MPPRQIHTLYRPATMQTDAPDLLFVHGAYMDSRCWDIHFLPYFAALGYNCHALDLSAHGLSEGRDEADRFGIDDYAADLRQVIASLPGDTVLIGHSMGCSVIERALERTTA
;
A
#
# COMPACT_ATOMS: atom_id res chain seq x y z
N MET A 1 -10.66 -11.82 -15.10
CA MET A 1 -10.37 -12.31 -13.74
C MET A 1 -10.65 -11.20 -12.73
N PRO A 2 -11.35 -11.49 -11.67
CA PRO A 2 -11.54 -10.48 -10.64
C PRO A 2 -10.19 -10.13 -10.00
N PRO A 3 -10.02 -8.90 -9.50
CA PRO A 3 -8.80 -8.54 -8.80
C PRO A 3 -8.66 -9.34 -7.51
N ARG A 4 -7.43 -9.54 -7.06
CA ARG A 4 -7.16 -10.20 -5.78
C ARG A 4 -7.66 -9.33 -4.63
N GLN A 5 -8.00 -9.97 -3.51
CA GLN A 5 -8.39 -9.26 -2.31
C GLN A 5 -7.16 -8.78 -1.57
N ILE A 6 -7.01 -7.46 -1.51
CA ILE A 6 -5.85 -6.82 -0.89
C ILE A 6 -6.29 -6.17 0.42
N HIS A 7 -5.70 -6.64 1.51
CA HIS A 7 -5.97 -6.11 2.83
C HIS A 7 -5.23 -4.79 3.04
N THR A 8 -5.90 -3.85 3.71
CA THR A 8 -5.26 -2.58 4.08
C THR A 8 -5.53 -2.28 5.55
N LEU A 9 -4.52 -1.75 6.23
CA LEU A 9 -4.68 -1.14 7.54
C LEU A 9 -4.99 0.34 7.32
N TYR A 10 -5.86 0.89 8.14
CA TYR A 10 -6.24 2.29 8.06
C TYR A 10 -6.15 2.94 9.44
N ARG A 11 -5.44 4.07 9.50
CA ARG A 11 -5.40 4.92 10.68
C ARG A 11 -5.85 6.31 10.29
N PRO A 12 -7.06 6.71 10.67
CA PRO A 12 -7.55 8.04 10.33
C PRO A 12 -6.77 9.12 11.07
N ALA A 13 -6.68 10.30 10.45
CA ALA A 13 -6.13 11.47 11.12
C ALA A 13 -6.89 11.74 12.41
N THR A 14 -6.16 12.16 13.44
CA THR A 14 -6.80 12.46 14.74
C THR A 14 -7.57 13.77 14.74
N MET A 15 -7.47 14.53 13.65
CA MET A 15 -8.19 15.79 13.46
C MET A 15 -8.62 15.89 12.01
N GLN A 16 -9.59 16.74 11.71
CA GLN A 16 -10.01 16.95 10.35
C GLN A 16 -8.89 17.58 9.54
N THR A 17 -8.71 17.13 8.29
CA THR A 17 -7.57 17.54 7.49
C THR A 17 -7.93 17.65 6.00
N ASP A 18 -7.24 18.57 5.32
CA ASP A 18 -7.25 18.67 3.85
C ASP A 18 -5.98 18.06 3.24
N ALA A 19 -5.12 17.49 4.07
CA ALA A 19 -3.88 16.89 3.60
C ALA A 19 -4.18 15.64 2.75
N PRO A 20 -3.30 15.31 1.79
CA PRO A 20 -3.47 14.07 1.03
C PRO A 20 -3.33 12.84 1.93
N ASP A 21 -3.96 11.75 1.53
CA ASP A 21 -3.81 10.49 2.23
C ASP A 21 -2.40 9.95 2.00
N LEU A 22 -1.87 9.26 3.00
CA LEU A 22 -0.57 8.56 2.88
C LEU A 22 -0.84 7.08 2.69
N LEU A 23 -0.10 6.45 1.77
CA LEU A 23 -0.19 5.01 1.52
C LEU A 23 1.21 4.42 1.61
N PHE A 24 1.39 3.50 2.55
CA PHE A 24 2.68 2.88 2.85
C PHE A 24 2.76 1.50 2.19
N VAL A 25 3.90 1.22 1.54
CA VAL A 25 4.14 -0.02 0.80
C VAL A 25 5.35 -0.74 1.37
N HIS A 26 5.12 -1.93 1.94
CA HIS A 26 6.15 -2.69 2.65
C HIS A 26 7.15 -3.37 1.71
N GLY A 27 8.25 -3.86 2.28
CA GLY A 27 9.26 -4.63 1.57
C GLY A 27 8.91 -6.11 1.50
N ALA A 28 9.77 -6.88 0.83
CA ALA A 28 9.58 -8.33 0.67
C ALA A 28 9.53 -9.02 2.04
N TYR A 29 8.67 -10.01 2.17
CA TYR A 29 8.49 -10.82 3.38
C TYR A 29 8.01 -10.04 4.60
N MET A 30 7.58 -8.78 4.38
CA MET A 30 6.99 -7.94 5.42
C MET A 30 5.48 -7.86 5.19
N ASP A 31 4.80 -7.03 5.93
CA ASP A 31 3.39 -6.71 5.71
C ASP A 31 3.07 -5.34 6.30
N SER A 32 1.80 -4.95 6.22
CA SER A 32 1.34 -3.63 6.67
C SER A 32 1.64 -3.36 8.14
N ARG A 33 1.77 -4.39 8.96
CA ARG A 33 2.00 -4.23 10.41
C ARG A 33 3.35 -3.59 10.71
N CYS A 34 4.31 -3.67 9.79
CA CYS A 34 5.61 -3.02 10.00
C CYS A 34 5.49 -1.50 10.14
N TRP A 35 4.40 -0.92 9.62
CA TRP A 35 4.14 0.51 9.69
C TRP A 35 3.30 0.90 10.89
N ASP A 36 2.56 -0.04 11.48
CA ASP A 36 1.51 0.27 12.45
C ASP A 36 2.03 0.65 13.82
N ILE A 37 3.26 0.26 14.17
CA ILE A 37 3.82 0.52 15.51
C ILE A 37 4.19 1.99 15.67
N HIS A 38 4.84 2.59 14.68
CA HIS A 38 5.39 3.94 14.78
C HIS A 38 4.86 4.89 13.72
N PHE A 39 4.91 4.47 12.44
CA PHE A 39 4.64 5.39 11.33
C PHE A 39 3.18 5.82 11.25
N LEU A 40 2.26 4.86 11.25
CA LEU A 40 0.85 5.20 11.10
C LEU A 40 0.35 6.07 12.25
N PRO A 41 0.59 5.72 13.53
CA PRO A 41 0.16 6.57 14.63
C PRO A 41 0.80 7.96 14.59
N TYR A 42 2.09 8.02 14.22
CA TYR A 42 2.82 9.29 14.18
C TYR A 42 2.20 10.25 13.16
N PHE A 43 2.00 9.78 11.93
CA PHE A 43 1.47 10.64 10.88
C PHE A 43 -0.03 10.92 11.05
N ALA A 44 -0.77 9.97 11.62
CA ALA A 44 -2.18 10.22 11.95
C ALA A 44 -2.29 11.36 12.97
N ALA A 45 -1.39 11.41 13.95
CA ALA A 45 -1.36 12.47 14.95
C ALA A 45 -1.01 13.83 14.33
N LEU A 46 -0.28 13.83 13.20
CA LEU A 46 0.05 15.06 12.47
C LEU A 46 -1.06 15.51 11.51
N GLY A 47 -2.14 14.76 11.41
CA GLY A 47 -3.27 15.14 10.57
C GLY A 47 -3.36 14.44 9.23
N TYR A 48 -2.70 13.31 9.05
CA TYR A 48 -2.79 12.53 7.82
C TYR A 48 -3.63 11.28 8.01
N ASN A 49 -4.50 11.02 7.05
CA ASN A 49 -5.15 9.72 6.97
C ASN A 49 -4.15 8.74 6.39
N CYS A 50 -3.85 7.66 7.13
CA CYS A 50 -2.79 6.73 6.78
C CYS A 50 -3.32 5.36 6.42
N HIS A 51 -2.82 4.80 5.34
CA HIS A 51 -3.16 3.47 4.86
C HIS A 51 -1.87 2.67 4.67
N ALA A 52 -1.93 1.38 4.92
CA ALA A 52 -0.83 0.48 4.61
C ALA A 52 -1.41 -0.80 4.04
N LEU A 53 -1.01 -1.16 2.81
CA LEU A 53 -1.53 -2.36 2.16
C LEU A 53 -0.66 -3.57 2.48
N ASP A 54 -1.26 -4.75 2.37
CA ASP A 54 -0.54 -6.02 2.29
C ASP A 54 -0.52 -6.42 0.82
N LEU A 55 0.66 -6.54 0.24
CA LEU A 55 0.79 -7.01 -1.14
C LEU A 55 0.31 -8.46 -1.24
N SER A 56 -0.02 -8.92 -2.45
CA SER A 56 -0.44 -10.30 -2.67
C SER A 56 0.50 -11.27 -1.97
N ALA A 57 -0.05 -12.30 -1.34
CA ALA A 57 0.68 -13.33 -0.59
C ALA A 57 1.39 -12.84 0.67
N HIS A 58 1.16 -11.59 1.07
CA HIS A 58 1.72 -11.02 2.30
C HIS A 58 0.61 -10.69 3.28
N GLY A 59 0.91 -10.77 4.57
CA GLY A 59 -0.04 -10.39 5.62
C GLY A 59 -1.38 -11.09 5.47
N LEU A 60 -2.45 -10.32 5.43
CA LEU A 60 -3.82 -10.84 5.32
C LEU A 60 -4.36 -10.82 3.90
N SER A 61 -3.55 -10.40 2.92
CA SER A 61 -3.98 -10.43 1.52
C SER A 61 -3.96 -11.84 0.97
N GLU A 62 -4.78 -12.02 -0.09
CA GLU A 62 -4.94 -13.31 -0.73
C GLU A 62 -3.67 -13.74 -1.47
N GLY A 63 -3.53 -15.03 -1.72
CA GLY A 63 -2.47 -15.58 -2.56
C GLY A 63 -1.31 -16.23 -1.82
N ARG A 64 -1.39 -16.35 -0.49
CA ARG A 64 -0.28 -16.86 0.33
C ARG A 64 0.19 -18.26 -0.08
N ASP A 65 -0.72 -19.10 -0.54
CA ASP A 65 -0.38 -20.45 -0.97
C ASP A 65 0.39 -20.47 -2.29
N GLU A 66 0.42 -19.34 -2.97
CA GLU A 66 1.03 -19.23 -4.30
C GLU A 66 2.06 -18.11 -4.36
N ALA A 67 2.74 -17.87 -3.25
CA ALA A 67 3.67 -16.72 -3.12
C ALA A 67 4.72 -16.68 -4.24
N ASP A 68 5.21 -17.85 -4.68
CA ASP A 68 6.24 -17.94 -5.71
C ASP A 68 5.75 -17.49 -7.09
N ARG A 69 4.44 -17.33 -7.27
CA ARG A 69 3.86 -16.96 -8.55
C ARG A 69 3.79 -15.48 -8.77
N PHE A 70 4.01 -14.68 -7.73
CA PHE A 70 3.85 -13.23 -7.81
C PHE A 70 5.17 -12.53 -8.04
N GLY A 71 5.18 -11.58 -8.95
CA GLY A 71 6.32 -10.73 -9.23
C GLY A 71 5.96 -9.27 -9.11
N ILE A 72 6.89 -8.42 -9.52
CA ILE A 72 6.76 -6.96 -9.38
C ILE A 72 5.50 -6.43 -10.07
N ASP A 73 5.14 -6.99 -11.23
CA ASP A 73 3.95 -6.53 -11.95
C ASP A 73 2.67 -6.83 -11.19
N ASP A 74 2.63 -7.97 -10.49
CA ASP A 74 1.48 -8.33 -9.67
C ASP A 74 1.35 -7.38 -8.49
N TYR A 75 2.48 -7.08 -7.84
CA TYR A 75 2.48 -6.14 -6.70
C TYR A 75 2.13 -4.73 -7.15
N ALA A 76 2.57 -4.32 -8.34
CA ALA A 76 2.20 -3.03 -8.90
C ALA A 76 0.69 -2.96 -9.16
N ALA A 77 0.10 -4.06 -9.65
CA ALA A 77 -1.34 -4.12 -9.85
C ALA A 77 -2.10 -4.03 -8.52
N ASP A 78 -1.59 -4.68 -7.47
CA ASP A 78 -2.16 -4.57 -6.11
C ASP A 78 -2.18 -3.11 -5.66
N LEU A 79 -1.07 -2.42 -5.83
CA LEU A 79 -0.94 -1.02 -5.43
C LEU A 79 -1.89 -0.12 -6.21
N ARG A 80 -1.97 -0.29 -7.54
CA ARG A 80 -2.90 0.49 -8.36
C ARG A 80 -4.35 0.27 -7.91
N GLN A 81 -4.69 -0.96 -7.54
CA GLN A 81 -6.04 -1.29 -7.06
C GLN A 81 -6.37 -0.50 -5.80
N VAL A 82 -5.43 -0.43 -4.86
CA VAL A 82 -5.63 0.31 -3.61
C VAL A 82 -5.70 1.81 -3.88
N ILE A 83 -4.79 2.35 -4.69
CA ILE A 83 -4.81 3.78 -5.04
C ILE A 83 -6.17 4.16 -5.63
N ALA A 84 -6.70 3.34 -6.53
CA ALA A 84 -8.00 3.61 -7.17
C ALA A 84 -9.16 3.64 -6.18
N SER A 85 -9.00 2.99 -5.03
CA SER A 85 -10.05 2.97 -3.99
C SER A 85 -9.98 4.18 -3.04
N LEU A 86 -8.91 4.96 -3.09
CA LEU A 86 -8.71 6.09 -2.19
C LEU A 86 -9.20 7.39 -2.83
N PRO A 87 -9.74 8.31 -2.04
CA PRO A 87 -10.20 9.59 -2.57
C PRO A 87 -9.03 10.55 -2.79
N GLY A 88 -9.09 11.33 -3.87
CA GLY A 88 -8.15 12.41 -4.10
C GLY A 88 -6.72 11.97 -4.33
N ASP A 89 -5.79 12.86 -4.02
CA ASP A 89 -4.36 12.62 -4.17
C ASP A 89 -3.82 11.77 -3.03
N THR A 90 -2.88 10.91 -3.36
CA THR A 90 -2.23 10.02 -2.38
C THR A 90 -0.73 10.16 -2.48
N VAL A 91 -0.05 10.30 -1.34
CA VAL A 91 1.40 10.26 -1.26
C VAL A 91 1.83 8.84 -0.94
N LEU A 92 2.72 8.30 -1.77
CA LEU A 92 3.18 6.91 -1.65
C LEU A 92 4.52 6.86 -0.92
N ILE A 93 4.62 5.98 0.07
CA ILE A 93 5.82 5.82 0.88
C ILE A 93 6.22 4.34 0.84
N GLY A 94 7.41 4.05 0.31
CA GLY A 94 7.87 2.69 0.16
C GLY A 94 9.10 2.37 1.00
N HIS A 95 9.27 1.09 1.29
CA HIS A 95 10.45 0.55 1.94
C HIS A 95 11.00 -0.60 1.12
N SER A 96 12.28 -0.53 0.76
CA SER A 96 12.98 -1.61 0.04
C SER A 96 12.24 -2.01 -1.24
N MET A 97 11.78 -3.26 -1.37
CA MET A 97 11.00 -3.71 -2.53
C MET A 97 9.77 -2.83 -2.76
N GLY A 98 9.18 -2.27 -1.70
CA GLY A 98 8.04 -1.38 -1.83
C GLY A 98 8.33 -0.17 -2.70
N CYS A 99 9.58 0.33 -2.69
CA CYS A 99 9.97 1.45 -3.57
C CYS A 99 9.91 1.03 -5.03
N SER A 100 10.38 -0.17 -5.35
CA SER A 100 10.32 -0.69 -6.73
C SER A 100 8.87 -0.93 -7.17
N VAL A 101 8.03 -1.38 -6.24
CA VAL A 101 6.60 -1.56 -6.51
C VAL A 101 5.95 -0.21 -6.88
N ILE A 102 6.28 0.84 -6.11
CA ILE A 102 5.77 2.18 -6.39
C ILE A 102 6.22 2.67 -7.76
N GLU A 103 7.51 2.53 -8.05
CA GLU A 103 8.05 2.95 -9.35
C GLU A 103 7.33 2.24 -10.50
N ARG A 104 7.14 0.93 -10.36
CA ARG A 104 6.47 0.15 -11.40
C ARG A 104 5.01 0.53 -11.55
N ALA A 105 4.33 0.77 -10.42
CA ALA A 105 2.91 1.15 -10.43
C ALA A 105 2.68 2.50 -11.11
N LEU A 106 3.62 3.44 -10.97
CA LEU A 106 3.52 4.77 -11.53
C LEU A 106 4.11 4.89 -12.93
N GLU A 107 4.74 3.83 -13.42
CA GLU A 107 5.34 3.84 -14.75
C GLU A 107 4.25 4.03 -15.80
N ARG A 108 4.45 4.99 -16.67
CA ARG A 108 3.54 5.22 -17.78
C ARG A 108 3.84 4.23 -18.90
N THR A 109 2.85 3.43 -19.22
CA THR A 109 2.94 2.64 -20.43
C THR A 109 2.59 3.53 -21.60
N THR A 110 3.58 3.86 -22.39
CA THR A 110 3.30 4.43 -23.71
C THR A 110 3.11 3.25 -24.64
N ALA A 111 1.90 3.05 -24.99
CA ALA A 111 1.61 2.06 -26.02
C ALA A 111 2.06 2.62 -27.37
#